data_33afd5724945420e5b838da7e17f3f08
#
_entry.id   33afd5724945420e5b838da7e17f3f08
#
_cell.length_a   1.000
_cell.length_b   1.000
_cell.length_c   1.000
_cell.angle_alpha   90.00
_cell.angle_beta   90.00
_cell.angle_gamma   90.00
#
_symmetry.space_group_name_H-M   'P 1'
#
loop_
_entity.id
_entity.type
_entity.pdbx_description
1 polymer ?
#
loop_
_entity_poly.entity_id
_entity_poly.type
_entity_poly.pdbx_seq_one_letter_code
_entity_poly.pdbx_strand_id
1 'polypeptide(L)'
;MAGALALAVALPLGVQTIGGGAIANAAFDPNAEDFWVDSDMGGIKNRVWRAHDGNTSRVVYLLDGLRARDDLNGWEIETNVGPFLASQNINVVMPVGGESSFYSDWISTSNFNGQETKYSWESFLTQNLPNALANRYGFQSWNNGIIGISMGGSAALTLAAYHPQQFNYAGSLSGYLNISAPGMREAIRVAMLDAGRYNVDAMWGPPWNPAWLRNDPFVFANKLRDNNTRLWVSAGSGVPAPGDPSRHSLTDVVNTGSGSALEVLSVANSRAFQVKLAAIGAHNVTYNFQPRGVHSWRYWEPQIHDLAPDLSATIG
;
A
#
# COMPACT_ATOMS: atom_id res chain seq x y z
N MET A 1 -23.23 26.53 12.35
CA MET A 1 -21.84 26.89 12.65
C MET A 1 -21.08 25.57 12.87
N ALA A 2 -20.44 25.08 11.85
CA ALA A 2 -19.62 23.85 11.94
C ALA A 2 -18.18 24.29 12.17
N GLY A 3 -17.68 24.02 13.37
CA GLY A 3 -16.29 24.29 13.74
C GLY A 3 -15.37 23.33 13.04
N ALA A 4 -14.53 23.82 12.15
CA ALA A 4 -13.42 23.06 11.59
C ALA A 4 -12.37 22.83 12.68
N LEU A 5 -12.24 21.58 13.15
CA LEU A 5 -11.12 21.17 14.01
C LEU A 5 -9.89 21.02 13.11
N ALA A 6 -9.04 22.04 13.09
CA ALA A 6 -7.72 21.92 12.50
C ALA A 6 -6.85 21.09 13.47
N LEU A 7 -6.67 19.82 13.18
CA LEU A 7 -5.71 18.97 13.87
C LEU A 7 -4.31 19.31 13.32
N ALA A 8 -3.59 20.20 14.03
CA ALA A 8 -2.17 20.41 13.78
C ALA A 8 -1.42 19.18 14.35
N VAL A 9 -1.11 18.20 13.50
CA VAL A 9 -0.22 17.10 13.85
C VAL A 9 1.20 17.62 13.70
N ALA A 10 1.80 18.07 14.78
CA ALA A 10 3.25 18.30 14.85
C ALA A 10 3.94 16.93 14.89
N LEU A 11 4.45 16.47 13.76
CA LEU A 11 5.30 15.29 13.71
C LEU A 11 6.70 15.67 14.18
N PRO A 12 7.29 14.97 15.14
CA PRO A 12 8.67 15.21 15.54
C PRO A 12 9.61 14.77 14.42
N LEU A 13 10.53 15.64 14.04
CA LEU A 13 11.69 15.34 13.20
C LEU A 13 12.61 14.37 13.96
N GLY A 14 12.45 13.09 13.75
CA GLY A 14 13.28 12.04 14.35
C GLY A 14 13.67 11.01 13.31
N VAL A 15 14.97 10.78 13.17
CA VAL A 15 15.52 9.66 12.41
C VAL A 15 15.00 8.37 13.03
N GLN A 16 14.14 7.64 12.33
CA GLN A 16 13.65 6.35 12.78
C GLN A 16 14.72 5.28 12.50
N THR A 17 15.49 4.94 13.52
CA THR A 17 16.09 3.61 13.59
C THR A 17 15.00 2.66 14.06
N ILE A 18 14.64 1.69 13.24
CA ILE A 18 13.66 0.66 13.55
C ILE A 18 14.18 -0.15 14.74
N GLY A 19 13.62 0.07 15.94
CA GLY A 19 13.94 -0.66 17.14
C GLY A 19 13.26 -2.03 17.15
N GLY A 20 14.05 -3.11 17.15
CA GLY A 20 13.57 -4.48 17.12
C GLY A 20 12.81 -4.87 18.38
N GLY A 21 11.56 -5.24 18.23
CA GLY A 21 10.93 -6.30 19.03
C GLY A 21 11.18 -7.61 18.28
N ALA A 22 11.52 -8.68 18.99
CA ALA A 22 11.84 -9.96 18.39
C ALA A 22 10.68 -10.53 17.57
N ILE A 23 10.59 -10.12 16.33
CA ILE A 23 9.95 -10.84 15.24
C ILE A 23 11.08 -11.65 14.61
N ALA A 24 10.86 -12.94 14.42
CA ALA A 24 11.83 -13.81 13.79
C ALA A 24 12.33 -13.14 12.51
N ASN A 25 13.66 -13.03 12.38
CA ASN A 25 14.38 -12.43 11.27
C ASN A 25 13.74 -12.71 9.91
N ALA A 26 12.80 -11.89 9.51
CA ALA A 26 12.38 -11.76 8.13
C ALA A 26 13.36 -10.79 7.48
N ALA A 27 14.53 -11.23 7.14
CA ALA A 27 15.50 -10.53 6.34
C ALA A 27 15.73 -11.40 5.12
N PHE A 28 15.85 -10.80 3.95
CA PHE A 28 16.22 -11.43 2.69
C PHE A 28 15.92 -12.94 2.60
N ASP A 29 14.84 -13.33 1.96
CA ASP A 29 14.53 -14.74 1.70
C ASP A 29 15.34 -15.22 0.48
N PRO A 30 16.30 -16.15 0.66
CA PRO A 30 17.10 -16.67 -0.45
C PRO A 30 16.26 -17.49 -1.46
N ASN A 31 15.05 -17.88 -1.11
CA ASN A 31 14.15 -18.61 -2.01
C ASN A 31 13.36 -17.68 -2.95
N ALA A 32 13.33 -16.38 -2.69
CA ALA A 32 12.79 -15.41 -3.63
C ALA A 32 13.77 -15.11 -4.75
N GLU A 33 13.28 -14.99 -5.95
CA GLU A 33 14.08 -14.57 -7.10
C GLU A 33 14.16 -13.05 -7.17
N ASP A 34 15.37 -12.49 -7.38
CA ASP A 34 15.56 -11.10 -7.80
C ASP A 34 15.25 -11.00 -9.30
N PHE A 35 14.24 -10.23 -9.64
CA PHE A 35 13.82 -10.02 -11.02
C PHE A 35 13.85 -8.54 -11.37
N TRP A 36 14.79 -8.15 -12.21
CA TRP A 36 14.96 -6.78 -12.66
C TRP A 36 14.17 -6.53 -13.94
N VAL A 37 13.42 -5.45 -13.98
CA VAL A 37 12.59 -5.04 -15.10
C VAL A 37 12.90 -3.58 -15.46
N ASP A 38 13.25 -3.36 -16.73
CA ASP A 38 13.53 -2.02 -17.22
C ASP A 38 12.26 -1.18 -17.37
N SER A 39 12.41 0.11 -17.07
CA SER A 39 11.33 1.11 -17.17
C SER A 39 11.91 2.49 -17.45
N ASP A 40 11.03 3.48 -17.65
CA ASP A 40 11.42 4.89 -17.75
C ASP A 40 12.08 5.42 -16.46
N MET A 41 11.97 4.68 -15.36
CA MET A 41 12.63 5.00 -14.09
C MET A 41 13.99 4.28 -13.93
N GLY A 42 14.44 3.56 -14.96
CA GLY A 42 15.58 2.64 -14.89
C GLY A 42 15.15 1.21 -14.54
N GLY A 43 16.10 0.38 -14.18
CA GLY A 43 15.84 -1.00 -13.76
C GLY A 43 15.21 -1.04 -12.37
N ILE A 44 14.03 -1.64 -12.27
CA ILE A 44 13.31 -1.84 -11.00
C ILE A 44 13.43 -3.28 -10.56
N LYS A 45 13.95 -3.49 -9.36
CA LYS A 45 14.00 -4.81 -8.73
C LYS A 45 12.62 -5.24 -8.28
N ASN A 46 12.30 -6.51 -8.49
CA ASN A 46 11.12 -7.16 -7.96
C ASN A 46 11.55 -8.44 -7.25
N ARG A 47 10.95 -8.72 -6.10
CA ARG A 47 11.12 -9.99 -5.40
C ARG A 47 9.98 -10.91 -5.77
N VAL A 48 10.29 -12.13 -6.24
CA VAL A 48 9.29 -13.05 -6.79
C VAL A 48 9.35 -14.39 -6.06
N TRP A 49 8.23 -14.81 -5.50
CA TRP A 49 8.01 -16.18 -4.98
C TRP A 49 7.03 -16.89 -5.92
N ARG A 50 7.42 -18.09 -6.36
CA ARG A 50 6.57 -18.89 -7.22
C ARG A 50 5.66 -19.80 -6.41
N ALA A 51 4.41 -19.98 -6.86
CA ALA A 51 3.45 -20.90 -6.28
C ALA A 51 4.01 -22.33 -6.20
N HIS A 52 3.81 -23.02 -5.07
CA HIS A 52 4.37 -24.34 -4.84
C HIS A 52 3.79 -25.42 -5.79
N ASP A 53 2.57 -25.25 -6.27
CA ASP A 53 1.95 -26.14 -7.27
C ASP A 53 2.39 -25.86 -8.71
N GLY A 54 3.22 -24.82 -8.91
CA GLY A 54 3.74 -24.43 -10.21
C GLY A 54 2.72 -23.75 -11.14
N ASN A 55 1.51 -23.39 -10.66
CA ASN A 55 0.57 -22.61 -11.46
C ASN A 55 1.14 -21.24 -11.82
N THR A 56 0.65 -20.67 -12.91
CA THR A 56 1.05 -19.34 -13.37
C THR A 56 -0.12 -18.36 -13.46
N SER A 57 -1.30 -18.78 -13.03
CA SER A 57 -2.52 -17.97 -13.14
C SER A 57 -2.81 -17.12 -11.90
N ARG A 58 -2.48 -17.60 -10.70
CA ARG A 58 -2.72 -16.87 -9.47
C ARG A 58 -1.51 -16.00 -9.13
N VAL A 59 -1.63 -14.70 -9.36
CA VAL A 59 -0.56 -13.73 -9.10
C VAL A 59 -1.07 -12.61 -8.21
N VAL A 60 -0.31 -12.26 -7.17
CA VAL A 60 -0.58 -11.10 -6.31
C VAL A 60 0.61 -10.15 -6.27
N TYR A 61 0.32 -8.86 -6.39
CA TYR A 61 1.29 -7.78 -6.23
C TYR A 61 1.15 -7.20 -4.82
N LEU A 62 2.26 -7.11 -4.08
CA LEU A 62 2.28 -6.53 -2.73
C LEU A 62 3.01 -5.18 -2.76
N LEU A 63 2.27 -4.12 -2.48
CA LEU A 63 2.75 -2.74 -2.49
C LEU A 63 3.13 -2.28 -1.08
N ASP A 64 4.27 -1.63 -0.97
CA ASP A 64 4.82 -1.11 0.28
C ASP A 64 4.15 0.21 0.74
N GLY A 65 4.52 0.69 1.90
CA GLY A 65 4.08 1.97 2.47
C GLY A 65 4.90 3.17 1.97
N LEU A 66 4.68 4.32 2.62
CA LEU A 66 5.29 5.59 2.22
C LEU A 66 6.83 5.57 2.22
N ARG A 67 7.44 4.79 3.12
CA ARG A 67 8.90 4.67 3.29
C ARG A 67 9.45 3.42 2.62
N ALA A 68 8.89 3.05 1.46
CA ALA A 68 9.37 1.94 0.65
C ALA A 68 10.87 2.09 0.36
N ARG A 69 11.65 1.06 0.69
CA ARG A 69 13.10 1.05 0.51
C ARG A 69 13.44 0.66 -0.93
N ASP A 70 14.67 0.96 -1.34
CA ASP A 70 15.21 0.66 -2.67
C ASP A 70 16.08 -0.62 -2.71
N ASP A 71 16.32 -1.25 -1.55
CA ASP A 71 17.07 -2.50 -1.44
C ASP A 71 16.18 -3.75 -1.34
N LEU A 72 15.13 -3.71 -0.50
CA LEU A 72 14.14 -4.77 -0.30
C LEU A 72 12.76 -4.17 -0.01
N ASN A 73 11.71 -4.93 -0.33
CA ASN A 73 10.34 -4.55 0.00
C ASN A 73 10.06 -4.77 1.49
N GLY A 74 9.33 -3.86 2.12
CA GLY A 74 8.99 -3.95 3.54
C GLY A 74 8.22 -5.21 3.93
N TRP A 75 7.39 -5.75 3.05
CA TRP A 75 6.72 -7.03 3.24
C TRP A 75 7.69 -8.19 3.46
N GLU A 76 8.81 -8.20 2.74
CA GLU A 76 9.85 -9.22 2.93
C GLU A 76 10.66 -8.99 4.20
N ILE A 77 10.98 -7.72 4.51
CA ILE A 77 11.82 -7.37 5.68
C ILE A 77 11.10 -7.68 7.00
N GLU A 78 9.81 -7.39 7.06
CA GLU A 78 9.06 -7.32 8.30
C GLU A 78 8.11 -8.50 8.52
N THR A 79 7.89 -9.34 7.49
CA THR A 79 6.88 -10.40 7.51
C THR A 79 7.36 -11.67 6.80
N ASN A 80 6.57 -12.76 6.93
CA ASN A 80 6.78 -14.01 6.20
C ASN A 80 5.69 -14.25 5.13
N VAL A 81 5.05 -13.20 4.61
CA VAL A 81 3.90 -13.35 3.70
C VAL A 81 4.27 -13.88 2.32
N GLY A 82 5.51 -13.64 1.84
CA GLY A 82 5.97 -14.18 0.55
C GLY A 82 5.94 -15.70 0.52
N PRO A 83 6.75 -16.39 1.35
CA PRO A 83 6.71 -17.84 1.50
C PRO A 83 5.34 -18.40 1.87
N PHE A 84 4.61 -17.69 2.75
CA PHE A 84 3.26 -18.11 3.15
C PHE A 84 2.31 -18.17 1.95
N LEU A 85 2.18 -17.11 1.16
CA LEU A 85 1.29 -17.08 -0.01
C LEU A 85 1.74 -18.06 -1.09
N ALA A 86 3.05 -18.23 -1.30
CA ALA A 86 3.58 -19.25 -2.21
C ALA A 86 3.14 -20.66 -1.79
N SER A 87 3.10 -20.95 -0.49
CA SER A 87 2.58 -22.22 0.06
C SER A 87 1.06 -22.39 -0.12
N GLN A 88 0.33 -21.28 -0.28
CA GLN A 88 -1.10 -21.26 -0.64
C GLN A 88 -1.33 -21.32 -2.16
N ASN A 89 -0.30 -21.64 -2.93
CA ASN A 89 -0.34 -21.72 -4.39
C ASN A 89 -0.66 -20.38 -5.07
N ILE A 90 -0.11 -19.29 -4.55
CA ILE A 90 -0.20 -17.94 -5.10
C ILE A 90 1.21 -17.46 -5.42
N ASN A 91 1.45 -17.03 -6.66
CA ASN A 91 2.68 -16.35 -7.05
C ASN A 91 2.69 -14.93 -6.46
N VAL A 92 3.78 -14.55 -5.81
CA VAL A 92 3.91 -13.26 -5.14
C VAL A 92 4.94 -12.41 -5.85
N VAL A 93 4.57 -11.17 -6.12
CA VAL A 93 5.44 -10.16 -6.72
C VAL A 93 5.50 -8.95 -5.80
N MET A 94 6.69 -8.63 -5.31
CA MET A 94 6.94 -7.46 -4.48
C MET A 94 7.87 -6.49 -5.21
N PRO A 95 7.35 -5.44 -5.86
CA PRO A 95 8.17 -4.38 -6.42
C PRO A 95 8.97 -3.69 -5.31
N VAL A 96 10.25 -3.40 -5.56
CA VAL A 96 11.15 -2.76 -4.60
C VAL A 96 11.33 -1.30 -4.98
N GLY A 97 11.24 -0.39 -4.01
CA GLY A 97 11.31 1.05 -4.23
C GLY A 97 9.96 1.73 -4.24
N GLY A 98 9.94 2.98 -4.69
CA GLY A 98 8.72 3.77 -4.76
C GLY A 98 8.42 4.57 -3.50
N GLU A 99 9.43 4.95 -2.73
CA GLU A 99 9.26 5.84 -1.58
C GLU A 99 8.43 7.07 -1.97
N SER A 100 7.39 7.37 -1.20
CA SER A 100 6.47 8.50 -1.42
C SER A 100 5.75 8.53 -2.79
N SER A 101 5.82 7.45 -3.59
CA SER A 101 5.35 7.44 -4.98
C SER A 101 3.82 7.41 -5.14
N PHE A 102 3.09 6.92 -4.14
CA PHE A 102 1.69 6.50 -4.27
C PHE A 102 1.46 5.55 -5.45
N TYR A 103 2.54 4.90 -5.92
CA TYR A 103 2.57 4.00 -7.08
C TYR A 103 1.84 4.57 -8.30
N SER A 104 1.96 5.89 -8.51
CA SER A 104 1.34 6.65 -9.58
C SER A 104 2.36 7.23 -10.56
N ASP A 105 1.88 7.66 -11.71
CA ASP A 105 2.68 8.43 -12.65
C ASP A 105 2.65 9.90 -12.22
N TRP A 106 3.81 10.43 -11.88
CA TRP A 106 3.94 11.81 -11.41
C TRP A 106 3.91 12.81 -12.56
N ILE A 107 3.56 14.06 -12.27
CA ILE A 107 3.59 15.15 -13.26
C ILE A 107 5.02 15.56 -13.58
N SER A 108 5.88 15.63 -12.55
CA SER A 108 7.27 16.02 -12.67
C SER A 108 8.16 15.33 -11.64
N THR A 109 9.45 15.47 -11.74
CA THR A 109 10.39 15.08 -10.68
C THR A 109 10.21 15.96 -9.45
N SER A 110 10.44 15.38 -8.27
CA SER A 110 10.57 16.17 -7.04
C SER A 110 11.81 17.08 -7.12
N ASN A 111 11.62 18.34 -6.82
CA ASN A 111 12.70 19.34 -6.82
C ASN A 111 13.27 19.62 -5.43
N PHE A 112 12.86 18.85 -4.40
CA PHE A 112 13.31 19.05 -3.02
C PHE A 112 14.40 18.08 -2.58
N ASN A 113 14.52 16.92 -3.22
CA ASN A 113 15.40 15.83 -2.82
C ASN A 113 16.37 15.36 -3.91
N GLY A 114 16.46 16.07 -5.03
CA GLY A 114 17.35 15.71 -6.11
C GLY A 114 16.93 14.46 -6.90
N GLN A 115 15.64 14.11 -6.89
CA GLN A 115 15.11 13.02 -7.69
C GLN A 115 15.45 13.23 -9.18
N GLU A 116 16.22 12.32 -9.77
CA GLU A 116 16.69 12.45 -11.15
C GLU A 116 15.64 12.05 -12.18
N THR A 117 14.85 11.04 -11.85
CA THR A 117 13.86 10.45 -12.76
C THR A 117 12.44 10.64 -12.21
N LYS A 118 11.55 11.09 -13.09
CA LYS A 118 10.13 11.19 -12.77
C LYS A 118 9.54 9.81 -12.47
N TYR A 119 8.77 9.69 -11.41
CA TYR A 119 8.06 8.46 -11.12
C TYR A 119 6.97 8.14 -12.17
N SER A 120 6.99 6.92 -12.68
CA SER A 120 6.04 6.34 -13.64
C SER A 120 5.58 4.96 -13.14
N TRP A 121 5.21 4.89 -11.87
CA TRP A 121 4.92 3.63 -11.19
C TRP A 121 3.64 2.94 -11.68
N GLU A 122 2.60 3.70 -12.02
CA GLU A 122 1.39 3.12 -12.60
C GLU A 122 1.70 2.46 -13.94
N SER A 123 2.41 3.15 -14.84
CA SER A 123 2.86 2.59 -16.12
C SER A 123 3.75 1.36 -15.92
N PHE A 124 4.66 1.39 -14.95
CA PHE A 124 5.51 0.24 -14.62
C PHE A 124 4.69 -0.99 -14.20
N LEU A 125 3.78 -0.82 -13.23
CA LEU A 125 2.99 -1.90 -12.64
C LEU A 125 1.95 -2.48 -13.58
N THR A 126 1.53 -1.71 -14.61
CA THR A 126 0.45 -2.12 -15.50
C THR A 126 0.90 -2.44 -16.92
N GLN A 127 2.15 -2.12 -17.28
CA GLN A 127 2.70 -2.37 -18.61
C GLN A 127 4.04 -3.13 -18.54
N ASN A 128 5.09 -2.52 -17.98
CA ASN A 128 6.42 -3.11 -18.00
C ASN A 128 6.47 -4.44 -17.21
N LEU A 129 6.05 -4.39 -15.95
CA LEU A 129 6.15 -5.53 -15.04
C LEU A 129 5.29 -6.74 -15.50
N PRO A 130 3.98 -6.62 -15.78
CA PRO A 130 3.19 -7.77 -16.20
C PRO A 130 3.69 -8.41 -17.50
N ASN A 131 4.14 -7.61 -18.47
CA ASN A 131 4.74 -8.13 -19.71
C ASN A 131 6.04 -8.90 -19.43
N ALA A 132 6.90 -8.37 -18.57
CA ALA A 132 8.15 -9.03 -18.19
C ALA A 132 7.91 -10.32 -17.42
N LEU A 133 6.93 -10.33 -16.48
CA LEU A 133 6.54 -11.53 -15.72
C LEU A 133 5.93 -12.62 -16.64
N ALA A 134 5.09 -12.23 -17.59
CA ALA A 134 4.55 -13.16 -18.59
C ALA A 134 5.66 -13.80 -19.43
N ASN A 135 6.61 -12.99 -19.90
CA ASN A 135 7.74 -13.47 -20.72
C ASN A 135 8.69 -14.38 -19.93
N ARG A 136 8.97 -14.05 -18.66
CA ARG A 136 9.97 -14.77 -17.84
C ARG A 136 9.40 -16.01 -17.17
N TYR A 137 8.16 -15.91 -16.63
CA TYR A 137 7.58 -16.96 -15.79
C TYR A 137 6.30 -17.57 -16.39
N GLY A 138 5.78 -17.01 -17.47
CA GLY A 138 4.47 -17.38 -18.01
C GLY A 138 3.30 -16.89 -17.13
N PHE A 139 3.54 -15.92 -16.25
CA PHE A 139 2.50 -15.43 -15.34
C PHE A 139 1.38 -14.75 -16.13
N GLN A 140 0.15 -15.05 -15.72
CA GLN A 140 -1.05 -14.41 -16.26
C GLN A 140 -1.04 -12.91 -15.94
N SER A 141 -1.37 -12.08 -16.94
CA SER A 141 -1.42 -10.61 -16.79
C SER A 141 -2.82 -10.05 -16.53
N TRP A 142 -3.81 -10.91 -16.26
CA TRP A 142 -5.20 -10.55 -15.96
C TRP A 142 -5.72 -11.33 -14.76
N ASN A 143 -6.81 -10.85 -14.14
CA ASN A 143 -7.42 -11.43 -12.93
C ASN A 143 -6.44 -11.63 -11.78
N ASN A 144 -5.53 -10.70 -11.60
CA ASN A 144 -4.54 -10.73 -10.53
C ASN A 144 -5.05 -10.03 -9.26
N GLY A 145 -4.39 -10.28 -8.15
CA GLY A 145 -4.57 -9.53 -6.92
C GLY A 145 -3.56 -8.39 -6.79
N ILE A 146 -3.97 -7.31 -6.14
CA ILE A 146 -3.08 -6.24 -5.72
C ILE A 146 -3.42 -5.84 -4.29
N ILE A 147 -2.43 -5.86 -3.40
CA ILE A 147 -2.62 -5.56 -1.98
C ILE A 147 -1.53 -4.59 -1.54
N GLY A 148 -1.91 -3.61 -0.75
CA GLY A 148 -0.92 -2.68 -0.22
C GLY A 148 -1.24 -2.20 1.18
N ILE A 149 -0.21 -1.67 1.83
CA ILE A 149 -0.31 -1.04 3.14
C ILE A 149 -0.24 0.48 3.01
N SER A 150 -0.94 1.20 3.88
CA SER A 150 -0.78 2.66 3.98
C SER A 150 -0.92 3.36 2.62
N MET A 151 0.11 4.05 2.16
CA MET A 151 0.23 4.60 0.80
C MET A 151 -0.11 3.55 -0.28
N GLY A 152 0.48 2.36 -0.17
CA GLY A 152 0.24 1.26 -1.11
C GLY A 152 -1.20 0.74 -1.07
N GLY A 153 -1.88 0.84 0.08
CA GLY A 153 -3.29 0.47 0.21
C GLY A 153 -4.22 1.39 -0.59
N SER A 154 -3.93 2.70 -0.62
CA SER A 154 -4.63 3.64 -1.50
C SER A 154 -4.34 3.36 -2.97
N ALA A 155 -3.06 3.11 -3.29
CA ALA A 155 -2.60 2.81 -4.64
C ALA A 155 -3.21 1.52 -5.20
N ALA A 156 -3.33 0.46 -4.38
CA ALA A 156 -3.94 -0.81 -4.78
C ALA A 156 -5.37 -0.62 -5.28
N LEU A 157 -6.19 0.18 -4.57
CA LEU A 157 -7.55 0.49 -5.01
C LEU A 157 -7.56 1.36 -6.27
N THR A 158 -6.62 2.30 -6.41
CA THR A 158 -6.50 3.14 -7.61
C THR A 158 -6.18 2.26 -8.83
N LEU A 159 -5.17 1.41 -8.73
CA LEU A 159 -4.76 0.52 -9.82
C LEU A 159 -5.90 -0.43 -10.23
N ALA A 160 -6.58 -1.05 -9.27
CA ALA A 160 -7.71 -1.93 -9.59
C ALA A 160 -8.90 -1.19 -10.22
N ALA A 161 -9.15 0.06 -9.82
CA ALA A 161 -10.24 0.86 -10.39
C ALA A 161 -10.02 1.23 -11.86
N TYR A 162 -8.77 1.50 -12.24
CA TYR A 162 -8.42 1.95 -13.59
C TYR A 162 -7.88 0.84 -14.50
N HIS A 163 -7.47 -0.31 -13.91
CA HIS A 163 -6.96 -1.48 -14.64
C HIS A 163 -7.71 -2.77 -14.27
N PRO A 164 -9.06 -2.80 -14.44
CA PRO A 164 -9.90 -3.90 -13.94
C PRO A 164 -9.66 -5.23 -14.66
N GLN A 165 -9.07 -5.21 -15.86
CA GLN A 165 -8.69 -6.44 -16.56
C GLN A 165 -7.49 -7.11 -15.90
N GLN A 166 -6.57 -6.31 -15.36
CA GLN A 166 -5.38 -6.81 -14.69
C GLN A 166 -5.69 -7.19 -13.24
N PHE A 167 -6.46 -6.37 -12.51
CA PHE A 167 -6.71 -6.55 -11.09
C PHE A 167 -8.21 -6.69 -10.79
N ASN A 168 -8.64 -7.91 -10.50
CA ASN A 168 -10.00 -8.20 -10.06
C ASN A 168 -10.14 -8.31 -8.52
N TYR A 169 -9.01 -8.31 -7.80
CA TYR A 169 -8.93 -8.28 -6.34
C TYR A 169 -8.05 -7.13 -5.87
N ALA A 170 -8.52 -6.33 -4.90
CA ALA A 170 -7.73 -5.28 -4.30
C ALA A 170 -7.85 -5.26 -2.77
N GLY A 171 -6.69 -5.30 -2.09
CA GLY A 171 -6.57 -5.21 -0.64
C GLY A 171 -5.97 -3.89 -0.20
N SER A 172 -6.65 -3.18 0.71
CA SER A 172 -6.15 -1.97 1.34
C SER A 172 -6.04 -2.18 2.84
N LEU A 173 -4.80 -2.27 3.33
CA LEU A 173 -4.50 -2.42 4.74
C LEU A 173 -4.01 -1.06 5.28
N SER A 174 -4.80 -0.46 6.15
CA SER A 174 -4.55 0.87 6.71
C SER A 174 -4.32 1.96 5.65
N GLY A 175 -4.99 1.87 4.49
CA GLY A 175 -4.91 2.86 3.42
C GLY A 175 -5.64 4.16 3.73
N TYR A 176 -5.27 5.24 3.04
CA TYR A 176 -5.97 6.52 3.09
C TYR A 176 -6.97 6.56 1.93
N LEU A 177 -8.25 6.29 2.22
CA LEU A 177 -9.27 6.01 1.21
C LEU A 177 -10.20 7.21 0.93
N ASN A 178 -9.82 8.41 1.41
CA ASN A 178 -10.49 9.69 1.14
C ASN A 178 -9.43 10.80 1.10
N ILE A 179 -8.57 10.73 0.11
CA ILE A 179 -7.35 11.55 -0.01
C ILE A 179 -7.66 13.03 -0.25
N SER A 180 -8.76 13.32 -0.92
CA SER A 180 -9.20 14.70 -1.21
C SER A 180 -9.98 15.36 -0.06
N ALA A 181 -10.21 14.66 1.05
CA ALA A 181 -10.84 15.24 2.23
C ALA A 181 -10.03 16.42 2.78
N PRO A 182 -10.72 17.42 3.38
CA PRO A 182 -10.04 18.59 3.94
C PRO A 182 -8.89 18.21 4.91
N GLY A 183 -7.70 18.76 4.67
CA GLY A 183 -6.49 18.52 5.47
C GLY A 183 -5.67 17.29 5.07
N MET A 184 -6.22 16.36 4.29
CA MET A 184 -5.50 15.14 3.89
C MET A 184 -4.30 15.44 2.99
N ARG A 185 -4.44 16.37 2.05
CA ARG A 185 -3.32 16.76 1.19
C ARG A 185 -2.15 17.34 1.97
N GLU A 186 -2.43 18.16 2.97
CA GLU A 186 -1.41 18.73 3.85
C GLU A 186 -0.77 17.66 4.74
N ALA A 187 -1.54 16.68 5.21
CA ALA A 187 -1.01 15.54 5.94
C ALA A 187 -0.07 14.71 5.05
N ILE A 188 -0.45 14.45 3.80
CA ILE A 188 0.40 13.76 2.81
C ILE A 188 1.66 14.59 2.51
N ARG A 189 1.54 15.90 2.33
CA ARG A 189 2.70 16.80 2.14
C ARG A 189 3.72 16.66 3.27
N VAL A 190 3.26 16.75 4.52
CA VAL A 190 4.15 16.62 5.68
C VAL A 190 4.78 15.23 5.74
N ALA A 191 4.01 14.19 5.49
CA ALA A 191 4.50 12.81 5.48
C ALA A 191 5.57 12.58 4.38
N MET A 192 5.36 13.09 3.17
CA MET A 192 6.30 12.96 2.06
C MET A 192 7.58 13.79 2.28
N LEU A 193 7.47 14.98 2.90
CA LEU A 193 8.65 15.77 3.29
C LEU A 193 9.46 15.06 4.37
N ASP A 194 8.81 14.43 5.34
CA ASP A 194 9.46 13.68 6.41
C ASP A 194 10.08 12.36 5.92
N ALA A 195 9.44 11.66 4.97
CA ALA A 195 9.95 10.41 4.41
C ALA A 195 11.28 10.61 3.65
N GLY A 196 11.31 11.49 2.65
CA GLY A 196 12.46 11.64 1.78
C GLY A 196 12.50 13.02 1.11
N ARG A 197 11.92 14.06 1.71
CA ARG A 197 11.84 15.42 1.17
C ARG A 197 11.17 15.49 -0.20
N TYR A 198 10.16 14.66 -0.45
CA TYR A 198 9.44 14.71 -1.70
C TYR A 198 8.47 15.88 -1.77
N ASN A 199 8.39 16.51 -2.95
CA ASN A 199 7.43 17.56 -3.23
C ASN A 199 6.10 16.98 -3.67
N VAL A 200 5.07 17.10 -2.83
CA VAL A 200 3.73 16.59 -3.12
C VAL A 200 3.10 17.21 -4.38
N ASP A 201 3.49 18.46 -4.72
CA ASP A 201 2.97 19.12 -5.94
C ASP A 201 3.63 18.57 -7.23
N ALA A 202 4.79 17.93 -7.11
CA ALA A 202 5.41 17.22 -8.22
C ALA A 202 4.66 15.91 -8.56
N MET A 203 3.99 15.32 -7.58
CA MET A 203 3.21 14.09 -7.75
C MET A 203 1.94 14.35 -8.59
N TRP A 204 1.00 15.11 -8.05
CA TRP A 204 -0.33 15.31 -8.67
C TRP A 204 -0.67 16.79 -8.91
N GLY A 205 0.30 17.67 -8.81
CA GLY A 205 0.12 19.11 -9.02
C GLY A 205 -0.54 19.82 -7.83
N PRO A 206 -0.88 21.10 -8.03
CA PRO A 206 -1.50 21.92 -6.99
C PRO A 206 -2.87 21.39 -6.55
N PRO A 207 -3.47 21.88 -5.44
CA PRO A 207 -4.69 21.33 -4.82
C PRO A 207 -5.90 21.21 -5.75
N TRP A 208 -5.96 22.04 -6.77
CA TRP A 208 -7.06 22.08 -7.74
C TRP A 208 -6.82 21.19 -8.97
N ASN A 209 -5.68 20.48 -9.04
CA ASN A 209 -5.41 19.57 -10.16
C ASN A 209 -6.33 18.35 -10.07
N PRO A 210 -7.02 17.97 -11.18
CA PRO A 210 -7.89 16.79 -11.20
C PRO A 210 -7.24 15.47 -10.84
N ALA A 211 -5.91 15.38 -10.91
CA ALA A 211 -5.15 14.18 -10.53
C ALA A 211 -5.38 13.79 -9.06
N TRP A 212 -5.65 14.75 -8.17
CA TRP A 212 -6.03 14.46 -6.78
C TRP A 212 -7.33 13.66 -6.69
N LEU A 213 -8.33 14.03 -7.49
CA LEU A 213 -9.61 13.32 -7.53
C LEU A 213 -9.50 11.97 -8.25
N ARG A 214 -8.65 11.90 -9.29
CA ARG A 214 -8.38 10.64 -9.98
C ARG A 214 -7.79 9.58 -9.06
N ASN A 215 -6.94 9.98 -8.13
CA ASN A 215 -6.23 9.07 -7.23
C ASN A 215 -6.91 8.92 -5.85
N ASP A 216 -8.14 9.40 -5.68
CA ASP A 216 -8.91 9.29 -4.45
C ASP A 216 -9.92 8.15 -4.50
N PRO A 217 -9.75 7.07 -3.72
CA PRO A 217 -10.68 5.94 -3.65
C PRO A 217 -12.12 6.34 -3.38
N PHE A 218 -12.34 7.33 -2.52
CA PHE A 218 -13.68 7.84 -2.21
C PHE A 218 -14.36 8.43 -3.44
N VAL A 219 -13.61 9.10 -4.29
CA VAL A 219 -14.14 9.76 -5.51
C VAL A 219 -14.44 8.73 -6.60
N PHE A 220 -13.52 7.82 -6.88
CA PHE A 220 -13.69 6.81 -7.93
C PHE A 220 -14.38 5.51 -7.47
N ALA A 221 -14.95 5.46 -6.28
CA ALA A 221 -15.62 4.28 -5.71
C ALA A 221 -16.60 3.59 -6.67
N ASN A 222 -17.31 4.37 -7.52
CA ASN A 222 -18.21 3.83 -8.54
C ASN A 222 -17.49 2.91 -9.54
N LYS A 223 -16.23 3.18 -9.90
CA LYS A 223 -15.45 2.31 -10.80
C LYS A 223 -15.24 0.93 -10.20
N LEU A 224 -14.85 0.86 -8.92
CA LEU A 224 -14.66 -0.42 -8.22
C LEU A 224 -15.95 -1.23 -8.14
N ARG A 225 -17.11 -0.57 -7.90
CA ARG A 225 -18.42 -1.21 -7.95
C ARG A 225 -18.73 -1.73 -9.35
N ASP A 226 -18.59 -0.88 -10.37
CA ASP A 226 -18.97 -1.19 -11.74
C ASP A 226 -18.08 -2.28 -12.36
N ASN A 227 -16.80 -2.30 -11.95
CA ASN A 227 -15.85 -3.36 -12.29
C ASN A 227 -16.11 -4.67 -11.53
N ASN A 228 -16.98 -4.65 -10.51
CA ASN A 228 -17.20 -5.73 -9.55
C ASN A 228 -15.89 -6.23 -8.89
N THR A 229 -14.95 -5.32 -8.66
CA THR A 229 -13.66 -5.64 -8.01
C THR A 229 -13.91 -6.21 -6.63
N ARG A 230 -13.29 -7.36 -6.30
CA ARG A 230 -13.32 -7.92 -4.95
C ARG A 230 -12.42 -7.08 -4.05
N LEU A 231 -12.97 -6.56 -2.96
CA LEU A 231 -12.24 -5.66 -2.06
C LEU A 231 -12.05 -6.27 -0.66
N TRP A 232 -10.86 -6.09 -0.12
CA TRP A 232 -10.57 -6.28 1.30
C TRP A 232 -10.07 -4.95 1.89
N VAL A 233 -10.78 -4.43 2.88
CA VAL A 233 -10.44 -3.16 3.53
C VAL A 233 -10.26 -3.38 5.03
N SER A 234 -9.07 -3.15 5.54
CA SER A 234 -8.78 -3.28 6.96
C SER A 234 -8.07 -2.07 7.52
N ALA A 235 -8.27 -1.83 8.81
CA ALA A 235 -7.53 -0.86 9.61
C ALA A 235 -7.68 -1.21 11.09
N GLY A 236 -6.67 -0.89 11.89
CA GLY A 236 -6.74 -0.89 13.34
C GLY A 236 -7.47 0.35 13.88
N SER A 237 -7.71 0.38 15.18
CA SER A 237 -8.39 1.51 15.81
C SER A 237 -7.47 2.68 16.20
N GLY A 238 -6.16 2.51 16.10
CA GLY A 238 -5.17 3.41 16.68
C GLY A 238 -4.86 3.12 18.16
N VAL A 239 -5.58 2.18 18.78
CA VAL A 239 -5.34 1.77 20.18
C VAL A 239 -4.33 0.63 20.19
N PRO A 240 -3.16 0.81 20.85
CA PRO A 240 -2.16 -0.27 20.93
C PRO A 240 -2.71 -1.52 21.64
N ALA A 241 -2.26 -2.69 21.20
CA ALA A 241 -2.54 -3.95 21.88
C ALA A 241 -1.49 -4.26 22.96
N PRO A 242 -1.80 -5.15 23.93
CA PRO A 242 -0.79 -5.67 24.84
C PRO A 242 0.38 -6.30 24.07
N GLY A 243 1.61 -5.92 24.42
CA GLY A 243 2.83 -6.38 23.74
C GLY A 243 3.26 -5.52 22.54
N ASP A 244 2.58 -4.43 22.21
CA ASP A 244 3.18 -3.40 21.39
C ASP A 244 4.36 -2.76 22.14
N PRO A 245 5.44 -2.36 21.42
CA PRO A 245 6.58 -1.72 22.06
C PRO A 245 6.13 -0.38 22.67
N SER A 246 5.53 -0.47 23.83
CA SER A 246 5.04 0.67 24.58
C SER A 246 5.96 0.94 25.77
N ARG A 247 6.61 2.10 25.78
CA ARG A 247 7.13 2.78 26.97
C ARG A 247 8.48 2.32 27.52
N HIS A 248 9.32 1.57 26.78
CA HIS A 248 10.66 1.24 27.25
C HIS A 248 11.71 2.30 26.87
N SER A 249 11.41 3.12 25.83
CA SER A 249 12.25 4.26 25.44
C SER A 249 11.39 5.44 24.97
N LEU A 250 11.97 6.66 24.95
CA LEU A 250 11.30 7.83 24.35
C LEU A 250 11.00 7.60 22.86
N THR A 251 11.87 6.87 22.18
CA THR A 251 11.68 6.49 20.77
C THR A 251 10.46 5.60 20.58
N ASP A 252 10.24 4.60 21.44
CA ASP A 252 9.07 3.72 21.38
C ASP A 252 7.76 4.46 21.64
N VAL A 253 7.77 5.41 22.60
CA VAL A 253 6.61 6.26 22.89
C VAL A 253 6.26 7.13 21.67
N VAL A 254 7.26 7.72 21.01
CA VAL A 254 7.08 8.56 19.81
C VAL A 254 6.59 7.73 18.65
N ASN A 255 7.21 6.58 18.37
CA ASN A 255 6.83 5.69 17.28
C ASN A 255 5.41 5.13 17.46
N THR A 256 5.07 4.66 18.64
CA THR A 256 3.72 4.16 18.95
C THR A 256 2.68 5.28 18.86
N GLY A 257 3.00 6.48 19.34
CA GLY A 257 2.13 7.66 19.25
C GLY A 257 1.89 8.08 17.80
N SER A 258 2.93 8.12 16.97
CA SER A 258 2.82 8.43 15.54
C SER A 258 2.04 7.34 14.80
N GLY A 259 2.30 6.07 15.09
CA GLY A 259 1.57 4.94 14.52
C GLY A 259 0.09 4.93 14.93
N SER A 260 -0.22 5.32 16.16
CA SER A 260 -1.62 5.49 16.63
C SER A 260 -2.33 6.59 15.87
N ALA A 261 -1.71 7.76 15.69
CA ALA A 261 -2.32 8.89 14.98
C ALA A 261 -2.56 8.57 13.49
N LEU A 262 -1.59 7.94 12.81
CA LEU A 262 -1.72 7.50 11.44
C LEU A 262 -2.85 6.48 11.28
N GLU A 263 -2.97 5.54 12.22
CA GLU A 263 -4.01 4.51 12.15
C GLU A 263 -5.40 5.07 12.43
N VAL A 264 -5.55 6.02 13.37
CA VAL A 264 -6.82 6.74 13.58
C VAL A 264 -7.25 7.46 12.30
N LEU A 265 -6.32 8.09 11.59
CA LEU A 265 -6.60 8.75 10.32
C LEU A 265 -6.99 7.73 9.24
N SER A 266 -6.30 6.62 9.16
CA SER A 266 -6.60 5.53 8.23
C SER A 266 -7.98 4.93 8.48
N VAL A 267 -8.31 4.57 9.72
CA VAL A 267 -9.62 3.98 10.03
C VAL A 267 -10.76 4.98 9.77
N ALA A 268 -10.56 6.26 10.04
CA ALA A 268 -11.56 7.29 9.73
C ALA A 268 -11.82 7.39 8.21
N ASN A 269 -10.76 7.41 7.40
CA ASN A 269 -10.86 7.39 5.94
C ASN A 269 -11.52 6.11 5.41
N SER A 270 -11.13 4.95 5.96
CA SER A 270 -11.69 3.64 5.57
C SER A 270 -13.17 3.51 5.94
N ARG A 271 -13.59 4.08 7.08
CA ARG A 271 -15.01 4.14 7.47
C ARG A 271 -15.81 5.09 6.57
N ALA A 272 -15.27 6.24 6.18
CA ALA A 272 -15.90 7.12 5.21
C ALA A 272 -16.09 6.41 3.86
N PHE A 273 -15.07 5.67 3.42
CA PHE A 273 -15.13 4.85 2.20
C PHE A 273 -16.15 3.72 2.32
N GLN A 274 -16.25 3.03 3.48
CA GLN A 274 -17.30 2.04 3.75
C GLN A 274 -18.71 2.62 3.55
N VAL A 275 -18.96 3.79 4.14
CA VAL A 275 -20.25 4.50 3.98
C VAL A 275 -20.50 4.84 2.51
N LYS A 276 -19.46 5.32 1.80
CA LYS A 276 -19.54 5.61 0.36
C LYS A 276 -19.91 4.37 -0.45
N LEU A 277 -19.23 3.25 -0.25
CA LEU A 277 -19.51 1.99 -0.96
C LEU A 277 -20.93 1.48 -0.67
N ALA A 278 -21.36 1.52 0.58
CA ALA A 278 -22.75 1.17 0.94
C ALA A 278 -23.78 2.05 0.25
N ALA A 279 -23.55 3.37 0.21
CA ALA A 279 -24.46 4.34 -0.43
C ALA A 279 -24.59 4.14 -1.94
N ILE A 280 -23.56 3.63 -2.60
CA ILE A 280 -23.60 3.34 -4.05
C ILE A 280 -23.98 1.88 -4.37
N GLY A 281 -24.28 1.05 -3.36
CA GLY A 281 -24.68 -0.35 -3.54
C GLY A 281 -23.51 -1.29 -3.94
N ALA A 282 -22.29 -0.98 -3.54
CA ALA A 282 -21.16 -1.90 -3.72
C ALA A 282 -21.15 -2.96 -2.61
N HIS A 283 -21.24 -4.24 -2.98
CA HIS A 283 -21.38 -5.35 -2.03
C HIS A 283 -20.20 -6.33 -2.05
N ASN A 284 -19.33 -6.27 -3.05
CA ASN A 284 -18.20 -7.19 -3.21
C ASN A 284 -16.99 -6.76 -2.35
N VAL A 285 -17.22 -6.55 -1.05
CA VAL A 285 -16.22 -6.02 -0.12
C VAL A 285 -16.29 -6.69 1.25
N THR A 286 -15.12 -7.05 1.79
CA THR A 286 -14.95 -7.46 3.18
C THR A 286 -14.27 -6.34 3.95
N TYR A 287 -14.81 -6.04 5.14
CA TYR A 287 -14.20 -5.08 6.08
C TYR A 287 -13.70 -5.83 7.31
N ASN A 288 -12.42 -5.62 7.65
CA ASN A 288 -11.80 -6.16 8.86
C ASN A 288 -11.21 -5.02 9.70
N PHE A 289 -12.07 -4.33 10.46
CA PHE A 289 -11.66 -3.25 11.35
C PHE A 289 -11.38 -3.78 12.74
N GLN A 290 -10.10 -3.78 13.12
CA GLN A 290 -9.64 -4.33 14.37
C GLN A 290 -9.96 -3.39 15.55
N PRO A 291 -10.43 -3.92 16.70
CA PRO A 291 -10.71 -3.10 17.89
C PRO A 291 -9.44 -2.50 18.52
N ARG A 292 -8.28 -3.07 18.20
CA ARG A 292 -6.96 -2.60 18.55
C ARG A 292 -6.05 -2.69 17.33
N GLY A 293 -4.99 -1.90 17.32
CA GLY A 293 -4.00 -1.89 16.26
C GLY A 293 -3.51 -0.49 15.96
N VAL A 294 -2.20 -0.37 15.77
CA VAL A 294 -1.51 0.84 15.34
C VAL A 294 -0.95 0.62 13.94
N HIS A 295 -0.45 1.67 13.31
CA HIS A 295 0.10 1.63 11.95
C HIS A 295 1.43 0.88 11.92
N SER A 296 1.39 -0.47 11.88
CA SER A 296 2.59 -1.30 11.93
C SER A 296 2.39 -2.70 11.34
N TRP A 297 3.50 -3.33 10.94
CA TRP A 297 3.59 -4.64 10.30
C TRP A 297 2.93 -5.76 11.10
N ARG A 298 3.03 -5.70 12.42
CA ARG A 298 2.40 -6.67 13.34
C ARG A 298 0.89 -6.83 13.11
N TYR A 299 0.22 -5.80 12.61
CA TYR A 299 -1.22 -5.81 12.34
C TYR A 299 -1.54 -6.09 10.88
N TRP A 300 -0.61 -5.85 9.97
CA TRP A 300 -0.81 -6.08 8.53
C TRP A 300 -0.57 -7.54 8.12
N GLU A 301 0.46 -8.20 8.67
CA GLU A 301 0.75 -9.61 8.37
C GLU A 301 -0.45 -10.53 8.65
N PRO A 302 -1.12 -10.49 9.84
CA PRO A 302 -2.31 -11.30 10.08
C PRO A 302 -3.44 -11.06 9.08
N GLN A 303 -3.58 -9.84 8.53
CA GLN A 303 -4.58 -9.57 7.50
C GLN A 303 -4.32 -10.35 6.21
N ILE A 304 -3.05 -10.58 5.85
CA ILE A 304 -2.72 -11.41 4.69
C ILE A 304 -3.13 -12.87 4.95
N HIS A 305 -2.92 -13.37 6.16
CA HIS A 305 -3.37 -14.71 6.53
C HIS A 305 -4.90 -14.86 6.46
N ASP A 306 -5.62 -13.85 6.94
CA ASP A 306 -7.08 -13.83 6.95
C ASP A 306 -7.68 -13.73 5.53
N LEU A 307 -7.08 -12.92 4.66
CA LEU A 307 -7.59 -12.71 3.29
C LEU A 307 -7.15 -13.77 2.27
N ALA A 308 -6.11 -14.56 2.56
CA ALA A 308 -5.52 -15.48 1.59
C ALA A 308 -6.53 -16.49 0.97
N PRO A 309 -7.48 -17.07 1.71
CA PRO A 309 -8.51 -17.93 1.12
C PRO A 309 -9.43 -17.19 0.13
N ASP A 310 -9.83 -15.95 0.47
CA ASP A 310 -10.67 -15.09 -0.36
C ASP A 310 -9.93 -14.64 -1.62
N LEU A 311 -8.67 -14.27 -1.48
CA LEU A 311 -7.77 -13.94 -2.59
C LEU A 311 -7.64 -15.14 -3.54
N SER A 312 -7.28 -16.32 -3.01
CA SER A 312 -7.09 -17.54 -3.80
C SER A 312 -8.36 -17.98 -4.56
N ALA A 313 -9.53 -17.72 -3.99
CA ALA A 313 -10.81 -18.04 -4.62
C ALA A 313 -11.21 -17.03 -5.72
N THR A 314 -10.57 -15.86 -5.77
CA THR A 314 -10.95 -14.76 -6.66
C THR A 314 -10.02 -14.62 -7.85
N ILE A 315 -8.70 -14.79 -7.66
CA ILE A 315 -7.68 -14.58 -8.69
C ILE A 315 -7.38 -15.86 -9.48
N GLY A 316 -6.96 -15.72 -10.74
CA GLY A 316 -6.54 -16.83 -11.61
C GLY A 316 -7.43 -17.10 -12.80
#